data_35e6b087b68820a7c12cbb5d2d98bae6
#
_entry.id   35e6b087b68820a7c12cbb5d2d98bae6
#
_cell.length_a   1.000
_cell.length_b   1.000
_cell.length_c   1.000
_cell.angle_alpha   90.00
_cell.angle_beta   90.00
_cell.angle_gamma   90.00
#
_symmetry.space_group_name_H-M   'P 1'
#
loop_
_entity.id
_entity.type
_entity.pdbx_description
1 polymer ?
#
loop_
_entity_poly.entity_id
_entity_poly.type
_entity_poly.pdbx_seq_one_letter_code
_entity_poly.pdbx_strand_id
1 'polypeptide(L)'
;MAVDSVFWEGASIAFRQILLPIQAVLFLILLIAVSVWDISKRTIPDGLQVGIAALSLLQFQPQHLLGILTAVPYLAVALCCQNGKGIGGGDVKLAGSLGLVLGLSGGLFASVIGLTGFVLSGMGFQMYRRYRKKEEQAPLPLGPFLAVGAAVIYFMQVGGMVL
;
A
#
# COMPACT_ATOMS: atom_id res chain seq x y z
N MET A 1 24.79 34.15 -9.78
CA MET A 1 24.98 32.74 -9.39
C MET A 1 24.29 32.37 -8.06
N ALA A 2 24.43 33.11 -6.95
CA ALA A 2 23.76 32.76 -5.68
C ALA A 2 22.25 33.08 -5.67
N VAL A 3 21.78 34.07 -6.40
CA VAL A 3 20.37 34.46 -6.45
C VAL A 3 19.53 33.46 -7.23
N ASP A 4 20.09 32.87 -8.26
CA ASP A 4 19.41 31.89 -9.11
C ASP A 4 19.16 30.58 -8.35
N SER A 5 20.10 30.14 -7.51
CA SER A 5 19.94 28.91 -6.70
C SER A 5 18.81 29.05 -5.67
N VAL A 6 18.73 30.19 -5.00
CA VAL A 6 17.68 30.47 -3.99
C VAL A 6 16.29 30.55 -4.64
N PHE A 7 16.20 31.11 -5.85
CA PHE A 7 14.94 31.20 -6.60
C PHE A 7 14.45 29.79 -6.99
N TRP A 8 15.33 28.95 -7.51
CA TRP A 8 14.97 27.58 -7.92
C TRP A 8 14.64 26.68 -6.72
N GLU A 9 15.32 26.85 -5.58
CA GLU A 9 14.98 26.15 -4.34
C GLU A 9 13.61 26.57 -3.82
N GLY A 10 13.32 27.86 -3.79
CA GLY A 10 12.00 28.36 -3.37
C GLY A 10 10.86 27.87 -4.28
N ALA A 11 11.08 27.88 -5.60
CA ALA A 11 10.10 27.37 -6.57
C ALA A 11 9.85 25.87 -6.40
N SER A 12 10.90 25.09 -6.16
CA SER A 12 10.78 23.62 -5.94
C SER A 12 10.04 23.28 -4.65
N ILE A 13 10.25 24.05 -3.58
CA ILE A 13 9.53 23.89 -2.31
C ILE A 13 8.05 24.23 -2.47
N ALA A 14 7.72 25.35 -3.12
CA ALA A 14 6.34 25.75 -3.36
C ALA A 14 5.60 24.72 -4.24
N PHE A 15 6.26 24.20 -5.26
CA PHE A 15 5.71 23.15 -6.14
C PHE A 15 5.42 21.85 -5.36
N ARG A 16 6.35 21.43 -4.50
CA ARG A 16 6.15 20.27 -3.61
C ARG A 16 4.98 20.48 -2.66
N GLN A 17 4.80 21.64 -2.07
CA GLN A 17 3.70 21.94 -1.14
C GLN A 17 2.33 21.82 -1.79
N ILE A 18 2.22 22.10 -3.09
CA ILE A 18 0.96 21.95 -3.85
C ILE A 18 0.75 20.49 -4.26
N LEU A 19 1.81 19.77 -4.64
CA LEU A 19 1.70 18.39 -5.09
C LEU A 19 1.39 17.40 -3.97
N LEU A 20 1.90 17.64 -2.75
CA LEU A 20 1.69 16.76 -1.59
C LEU A 20 0.20 16.50 -1.30
N PRO A 21 -0.66 17.54 -1.13
CA PRO A 21 -2.07 17.31 -0.84
C PRO A 21 -2.80 16.62 -2.02
N ILE A 22 -2.44 16.96 -3.25
CA ILE A 22 -3.02 16.32 -4.45
C ILE A 22 -2.68 14.83 -4.47
N GLN A 23 -1.42 14.49 -4.25
CA GLN A 23 -0.98 13.10 -4.17
C GLN A 23 -1.69 12.36 -3.03
N ALA A 24 -1.81 12.98 -1.85
CA ALA A 24 -2.50 12.40 -0.70
C ALA A 24 -3.96 12.06 -1.02
N VAL A 25 -4.70 12.99 -1.62
CA VAL A 25 -6.10 12.78 -1.98
C VAL A 25 -6.23 11.66 -3.03
N LEU A 26 -5.42 11.70 -4.09
CA LEU A 26 -5.44 10.69 -5.14
C LEU A 26 -5.05 9.31 -4.58
N PHE A 27 -4.05 9.26 -3.71
CA PHE A 27 -3.61 8.02 -3.06
C PHE A 27 -4.74 7.41 -2.23
N LEU A 28 -5.42 8.21 -1.40
CA LEU A 28 -6.57 7.73 -0.62
C LEU A 28 -7.71 7.24 -1.50
N ILE A 29 -8.04 7.95 -2.57
CA ILE A 29 -9.10 7.53 -3.51
C ILE A 29 -8.75 6.16 -4.10
N LEU A 30 -7.51 5.97 -4.55
CA LEU A 30 -7.06 4.70 -5.11
C LEU A 30 -7.05 3.58 -4.07
N LEU A 31 -6.63 3.85 -2.82
CA LEU A 31 -6.68 2.87 -1.73
C LEU A 31 -8.12 2.43 -1.41
N ILE A 32 -9.07 3.38 -1.39
CA ILE A 32 -10.49 3.07 -1.21
C ILE A 32 -11.00 2.24 -2.39
N ALA A 33 -10.67 2.63 -3.62
CA ALA A 33 -11.07 1.89 -4.81
C ALA A 33 -10.55 0.45 -4.80
N VAL A 34 -9.27 0.23 -4.47
CA VAL A 34 -8.67 -1.11 -4.31
C VAL A 34 -9.42 -1.90 -3.25
N SER A 35 -9.68 -1.29 -2.08
CA SER A 35 -10.36 -1.95 -0.96
C SER A 35 -11.78 -2.39 -1.34
N VAL A 36 -12.55 -1.52 -1.96
CA VAL A 36 -13.93 -1.81 -2.41
C VAL A 36 -13.91 -2.91 -3.47
N TRP A 37 -12.98 -2.85 -4.41
CA TRP A 37 -12.89 -3.83 -5.49
C TRP A 37 -12.48 -5.20 -4.97
N ASP A 38 -11.50 -5.26 -4.05
CA ASP A 38 -11.05 -6.52 -3.44
C ASP A 38 -12.14 -7.17 -2.59
N ILE A 39 -12.89 -6.38 -1.81
CA ILE A 39 -14.05 -6.88 -1.06
C ILE A 39 -15.13 -7.44 -1.99
N SER A 40 -15.39 -6.77 -3.13
CA SER A 40 -16.50 -7.12 -4.03
C SER A 40 -16.16 -8.26 -4.98
N LYS A 41 -14.95 -8.26 -5.53
CA LYS A 41 -14.55 -9.18 -6.62
C LYS A 41 -13.39 -10.12 -6.27
N ARG A 42 -12.69 -9.88 -5.14
CA ARG A 42 -11.50 -10.62 -4.71
C ARG A 42 -10.40 -10.68 -5.77
N THR A 43 -10.37 -9.68 -6.60
CA THR A 43 -9.34 -9.50 -7.63
C THR A 43 -9.04 -8.02 -7.71
N ILE A 44 -7.77 -7.65 -7.71
CA ILE A 44 -7.36 -6.25 -7.82
C ILE A 44 -7.02 -5.98 -9.29
N PRO A 45 -7.74 -5.05 -9.96
CA PRO A 45 -7.45 -4.71 -11.35
C PRO A 45 -6.05 -4.10 -11.49
N ASP A 46 -5.31 -4.54 -12.50
CA ASP A 46 -3.96 -4.04 -12.78
C ASP A 46 -3.94 -2.51 -13.00
N GLY A 47 -5.02 -1.94 -13.54
CA GLY A 47 -5.15 -0.49 -13.74
C GLY A 47 -5.07 0.32 -12.45
N LEU A 48 -5.67 -0.17 -11.34
CA LEU A 48 -5.57 0.50 -10.03
C LEU A 48 -4.15 0.42 -9.47
N GLN A 49 -3.48 -0.70 -9.64
CA GLN A 49 -2.10 -0.90 -9.19
C GLN A 49 -1.13 -0.01 -9.96
N VAL A 50 -1.29 0.08 -11.29
CA VAL A 50 -0.53 1.00 -12.13
C VAL A 50 -0.84 2.45 -11.76
N GLY A 51 -2.09 2.79 -11.45
CA GLY A 51 -2.47 4.12 -10.96
C GLY A 51 -1.76 4.49 -9.68
N ILE A 52 -1.68 3.57 -8.70
CA ILE A 52 -0.92 3.79 -7.45
C ILE A 52 0.57 3.95 -7.76
N ALA A 53 1.15 3.09 -8.58
CA ALA A 53 2.55 3.19 -8.96
C ALA A 53 2.87 4.51 -9.68
N ALA A 54 1.96 5.00 -10.54
CA ALA A 54 2.11 6.28 -11.23
C ALA A 54 2.14 7.49 -10.28
N LEU A 55 1.50 7.40 -9.10
CA LEU A 55 1.58 8.46 -8.08
C LEU A 55 3.01 8.67 -7.56
N SER A 56 3.87 7.66 -7.61
CA SER A 56 5.27 7.81 -7.23
C SER A 56 6.03 8.80 -8.15
N LEU A 57 5.53 9.00 -9.38
CA LEU A 57 6.12 9.95 -10.33
C LEU A 57 5.85 11.41 -9.98
N LEU A 58 4.79 11.71 -9.19
CA LEU A 58 4.51 13.08 -8.76
C LEU A 58 5.59 13.62 -7.81
N GLN A 59 6.20 12.74 -7.03
CA GLN A 59 7.31 13.09 -6.15
C GLN A 59 8.44 12.08 -6.34
N PHE A 60 8.95 12.03 -7.58
CA PHE A 60 9.97 11.07 -7.93
C PHE A 60 11.23 11.23 -7.07
N GLN A 61 11.52 10.20 -6.31
CA GLN A 61 12.78 10.04 -5.59
C GLN A 61 13.39 8.70 -6.02
N PRO A 62 14.63 8.68 -6.50
CA PRO A 62 15.29 7.44 -6.95
C PRO A 62 15.29 6.33 -5.91
N GLN A 63 15.33 6.70 -4.62
CA GLN A 63 15.28 5.77 -3.49
C GLN A 63 13.94 5.01 -3.41
N HIS A 64 12.84 5.61 -3.88
CA HIS A 64 11.51 4.97 -3.90
C HIS A 64 11.42 3.83 -4.91
N LEU A 65 12.30 3.78 -5.92
CA LEU A 65 12.36 2.63 -6.83
C LEU A 65 12.70 1.33 -6.11
N LEU A 66 13.50 1.39 -5.04
CA LEU A 66 13.77 0.24 -4.20
C LEU A 66 12.50 -0.27 -3.47
N GLY A 67 11.50 0.58 -3.36
CA GLY A 67 10.21 0.20 -2.77
C GLY A 67 9.50 -0.94 -3.50
N ILE A 68 9.80 -1.22 -4.77
CA ILE A 68 9.28 -2.39 -5.48
C ILE A 68 9.67 -3.71 -4.78
N LEU A 69 10.78 -3.71 -4.03
CA LEU A 69 11.23 -4.87 -3.26
C LEU A 69 10.29 -5.26 -2.11
N THR A 70 9.35 -4.39 -1.74
CA THR A 70 8.28 -4.75 -0.79
C THR A 70 7.38 -5.87 -1.31
N ALA A 71 7.36 -6.11 -2.63
CA ALA A 71 6.67 -7.24 -3.24
C ALA A 71 7.36 -8.58 -2.97
N VAL A 72 8.68 -8.59 -2.68
CA VAL A 72 9.49 -9.83 -2.58
C VAL A 72 8.97 -10.79 -1.50
N PRO A 73 8.70 -10.36 -0.25
CA PRO A 73 8.18 -11.28 0.77
C PRO A 73 6.82 -11.87 0.37
N TYR A 74 5.94 -11.11 -0.28
CA TYR A 74 4.66 -11.60 -0.78
C TYR A 74 4.84 -12.61 -1.91
N LEU A 75 5.76 -12.32 -2.83
CA LEU A 75 6.11 -13.23 -3.92
C LEU A 75 6.70 -14.54 -3.37
N ALA A 76 7.58 -14.46 -2.38
CA ALA A 76 8.16 -15.64 -1.75
C ALA A 76 7.08 -16.53 -1.12
N VAL A 77 6.14 -15.94 -0.38
CA VAL A 77 5.00 -16.67 0.20
C VAL A 77 4.11 -17.25 -0.89
N ALA A 78 3.81 -16.49 -1.96
CA ALA A 78 3.00 -16.95 -3.08
C ALA A 78 3.63 -18.17 -3.79
N LEU A 79 4.96 -18.18 -3.95
CA LEU A 79 5.70 -19.29 -4.57
C LEU A 79 5.83 -20.49 -3.64
N CYS A 80 5.98 -20.30 -2.33
CA CYS A 80 6.07 -21.38 -1.36
C CYS A 80 4.73 -22.11 -1.16
N CYS A 81 3.60 -21.38 -1.29
CA CYS A 81 2.25 -21.91 -1.09
C CYS A 81 1.62 -22.41 -2.41
N GLN A 82 2.21 -23.44 -3.03
CA GLN A 82 1.80 -23.93 -4.36
C GLN A 82 0.38 -24.55 -4.45
N ASN A 83 -0.33 -24.74 -3.34
CA ASN A 83 -1.64 -25.42 -3.32
C ASN A 83 -2.85 -24.47 -3.46
N GLY A 84 -2.72 -23.31 -4.09
CA GLY A 84 -3.84 -22.37 -4.31
C GLY A 84 -4.39 -21.69 -3.05
N LYS A 85 -3.77 -21.90 -1.89
CA LYS A 85 -4.14 -21.29 -0.61
C LYS A 85 -3.19 -20.14 -0.19
N GLY A 86 -2.33 -19.67 -1.12
CA GLY A 86 -1.35 -18.62 -0.89
C GLY A 86 -1.89 -17.22 -1.14
N ILE A 87 -0.98 -16.24 -1.07
CA ILE A 87 -1.24 -14.84 -1.39
C ILE A 87 -1.53 -14.72 -2.90
N GLY A 88 -2.56 -13.95 -3.25
CA GLY A 88 -2.91 -13.69 -4.64
C GLY A 88 -1.85 -12.85 -5.37
N GLY A 89 -1.66 -13.10 -6.67
CA GLY A 89 -0.75 -12.29 -7.50
C GLY A 89 -1.12 -10.79 -7.52
N GLY A 90 -2.40 -10.46 -7.29
CA GLY A 90 -2.86 -9.08 -7.12
C GLY A 90 -2.27 -8.40 -5.89
N ASP A 91 -2.18 -9.12 -4.76
CA ASP A 91 -1.62 -8.59 -3.52
C ASP A 91 -0.09 -8.35 -3.62
N VAL A 92 0.61 -9.23 -4.35
CA VAL A 92 2.05 -9.07 -4.64
C VAL A 92 2.30 -7.77 -5.42
N LYS A 93 1.53 -7.55 -6.48
CA LYS A 93 1.63 -6.34 -7.30
C LYS A 93 1.22 -5.09 -6.50
N LEU A 94 0.17 -5.20 -5.67
CA LEU A 94 -0.27 -4.12 -4.79
C LEU A 94 0.83 -3.72 -3.80
N ALA A 95 1.46 -4.69 -3.14
CA ALA A 95 2.56 -4.42 -2.22
C ALA A 95 3.72 -3.70 -2.91
N GLY A 96 4.07 -4.10 -4.14
CA GLY A 96 5.10 -3.41 -4.95
C GLY A 96 4.71 -1.98 -5.30
N SER A 97 3.48 -1.74 -5.75
CA SER A 97 3.01 -0.40 -6.10
C SER A 97 2.90 0.53 -4.90
N LEU A 98 2.49 0.01 -3.73
CA LEU A 98 2.50 0.76 -2.47
C LEU A 98 3.94 1.11 -2.05
N GLY A 99 4.86 0.18 -2.20
CA GLY A 99 6.27 0.41 -1.91
C GLY A 99 6.90 1.49 -2.79
N LEU A 100 6.51 1.59 -4.06
CA LEU A 100 6.98 2.67 -4.94
C LEU A 100 6.54 4.06 -4.46
N VAL A 101 5.38 4.18 -3.81
CA VAL A 101 4.89 5.45 -3.26
C VAL A 101 5.53 5.76 -1.90
N LEU A 102 5.65 4.75 -1.02
CA LEU A 102 6.10 4.90 0.37
C LEU A 102 7.61 4.75 0.54
N GLY A 103 8.31 4.28 -0.49
CA GLY A 103 9.69 3.82 -0.37
C GLY A 103 9.79 2.44 0.27
N LEU A 104 11.00 1.88 0.33
CA LEU A 104 11.23 0.52 0.84
C LEU A 104 10.87 0.38 2.33
N SER A 105 11.36 1.26 3.19
CA SER A 105 11.06 1.25 4.62
C SER A 105 9.57 1.44 4.88
N GLY A 106 8.97 2.49 4.30
CA GLY A 106 7.54 2.78 4.46
C GLY A 106 6.66 1.63 3.95
N GLY A 107 6.99 1.04 2.79
CA GLY A 107 6.28 -0.11 2.25
C GLY A 107 6.35 -1.35 3.14
N LEU A 108 7.52 -1.63 3.73
CA LEU A 108 7.67 -2.74 4.69
C LEU A 108 6.85 -2.50 5.97
N PHE A 109 6.92 -1.30 6.56
CA PHE A 109 6.10 -0.98 7.74
C PHE A 109 4.60 -1.02 7.45
N ALA A 110 4.16 -0.50 6.30
CA ALA A 110 2.77 -0.60 5.84
C ALA A 110 2.33 -2.05 5.72
N SER A 111 3.19 -2.92 5.18
CA SER A 111 2.96 -4.36 5.06
C SER A 111 2.83 -5.02 6.42
N VAL A 112 3.70 -4.71 7.37
CA VAL A 112 3.63 -5.26 8.74
C VAL A 112 2.32 -4.86 9.42
N ILE A 113 1.93 -3.59 9.35
CA ILE A 113 0.66 -3.11 9.92
C ILE A 113 -0.53 -3.80 9.26
N GLY A 114 -0.54 -3.84 7.91
CA GLY A 114 -1.62 -4.46 7.14
C GLY A 114 -1.75 -5.96 7.43
N LEU A 115 -0.64 -6.71 7.41
CA LEU A 115 -0.65 -8.14 7.70
C LEU A 115 -1.04 -8.44 9.16
N THR A 116 -0.56 -7.64 10.11
CA THR A 116 -0.95 -7.78 11.52
C THR A 116 -2.45 -7.57 11.68
N GLY A 117 -3.01 -6.52 11.08
CA GLY A 117 -4.45 -6.26 11.07
C GLY A 117 -5.25 -7.41 10.43
N PHE A 118 -4.75 -7.95 9.31
CA PHE A 118 -5.35 -9.10 8.63
C PHE A 118 -5.38 -10.34 9.51
N VAL A 119 -4.25 -10.70 10.13
CA VAL A 119 -4.14 -11.88 11.02
C VAL A 119 -5.04 -11.72 12.24
N LEU A 120 -5.01 -10.57 12.92
CA LEU A 120 -5.85 -10.32 14.09
C LEU A 120 -7.35 -10.39 13.74
N SER A 121 -7.75 -9.79 12.62
CA SER A 121 -9.13 -9.86 12.14
C SER A 121 -9.54 -11.28 11.77
N GLY A 122 -8.65 -12.03 11.12
CA GLY A 122 -8.86 -13.44 10.76
C GLY A 122 -9.04 -14.32 12.00
N MET A 123 -8.18 -14.14 13.02
CA MET A 123 -8.29 -14.85 14.29
C MET A 123 -9.59 -14.50 15.03
N GLY A 124 -9.92 -13.21 15.11
CA GLY A 124 -11.17 -12.76 15.76
C GLY A 124 -12.39 -13.33 15.05
N PHE A 125 -12.38 -13.32 13.72
CA PHE A 125 -13.48 -13.87 12.92
C PHE A 125 -13.62 -15.38 13.05
N GLN A 126 -12.51 -16.13 13.09
CA GLN A 126 -12.52 -17.57 13.34
C GLN A 126 -13.06 -17.90 14.74
N MET A 127 -12.63 -17.15 15.76
CA MET A 127 -13.09 -17.33 17.14
C MET A 127 -14.60 -17.06 17.28
N TYR A 128 -15.09 -15.98 16.67
CA TYR A 128 -16.52 -15.66 16.63
C TYR A 128 -17.35 -16.73 15.92
N ARG A 129 -16.85 -17.30 14.82
CA ARG A 129 -17.51 -18.37 14.05
C ARG A 129 -17.57 -19.68 14.82
N ARG A 130 -16.47 -20.04 15.51
CA ARG A 130 -16.44 -21.23 16.37
C ARG A 130 -17.51 -21.17 17.46
N TYR A 131 -17.80 -19.96 17.95
CA TYR A 131 -18.85 -19.74 18.94
C TYR A 131 -20.27 -19.88 18.35
N ARG A 132 -20.46 -19.52 17.06
CA ARG A 132 -21.76 -19.50 16.39
C ARG A 132 -22.07 -20.73 15.53
N LYS A 133 -21.21 -21.76 15.45
CA LYS A 133 -21.37 -22.98 14.60
C LYS A 133 -21.78 -22.67 13.16
N LYS A 134 -21.29 -21.58 12.55
CA LYS A 134 -21.56 -21.23 11.15
C LYS A 134 -20.55 -21.85 10.20
N GLU A 135 -21.05 -22.30 9.04
CA GLU A 135 -20.28 -22.91 7.95
C GLU A 135 -19.19 -22.00 7.38
N GLU A 136 -18.22 -22.61 6.69
CA GLU A 136 -17.10 -21.94 6.07
C GLU A 136 -17.55 -20.91 5.04
N GLN A 137 -17.31 -19.65 5.35
CA GLN A 137 -17.39 -18.58 4.36
C GLN A 137 -16.00 -18.32 3.76
N ALA A 138 -16.00 -17.73 2.62
CA ALA A 138 -14.82 -17.41 1.86
C ALA A 138 -13.76 -16.61 2.65
N PRO A 139 -12.45 -16.76 2.36
CA PRO A 139 -11.36 -16.08 3.06
C PRO A 139 -11.50 -14.56 3.03
N LEU A 140 -10.99 -13.88 4.06
CA LEU A 140 -10.98 -12.41 4.14
C LEU A 140 -10.12 -11.82 3.00
N PRO A 141 -10.55 -10.70 2.40
CA PRO A 141 -9.73 -9.98 1.44
C PRO A 141 -8.52 -9.32 2.14
N LEU A 142 -7.33 -9.41 1.54
CA LEU A 142 -6.11 -8.82 2.10
C LEU A 142 -5.94 -7.35 1.73
N GLY A 143 -6.43 -6.95 0.56
CA GLY A 143 -6.28 -5.60 0.01
C GLY A 143 -6.66 -4.45 0.95
N PRO A 144 -7.82 -4.50 1.64
CA PRO A 144 -8.23 -3.44 2.58
C PRO A 144 -7.25 -3.26 3.73
N PHE A 145 -6.66 -4.34 4.24
CA PHE A 145 -5.70 -4.27 5.34
C PHE A 145 -4.37 -3.64 4.88
N LEU A 146 -3.90 -3.99 3.68
CA LEU A 146 -2.74 -3.36 3.09
C LEU A 146 -3.00 -1.88 2.80
N ALA A 147 -4.19 -1.53 2.33
CA ALA A 147 -4.59 -0.14 2.09
C ALA A 147 -4.58 0.69 3.37
N VAL A 148 -5.10 0.16 4.48
CA VAL A 148 -5.08 0.83 5.79
C VAL A 148 -3.64 0.99 6.27
N GLY A 149 -2.81 -0.05 6.20
CA GLY A 149 -1.39 0.04 6.56
C GLY A 149 -0.65 1.11 5.76
N ALA A 150 -0.90 1.16 4.44
CA ALA A 150 -0.30 2.15 3.55
C ALA A 150 -0.77 3.57 3.87
N ALA A 151 -2.06 3.77 4.16
CA ALA A 151 -2.60 5.07 4.54
C ALA A 151 -1.95 5.58 5.84
N VAL A 152 -1.87 4.73 6.88
CA VAL A 152 -1.24 5.09 8.16
C VAL A 152 0.20 5.56 7.95
N ILE A 153 1.01 4.78 7.24
CA ILE A 153 2.41 5.12 7.00
C ILE A 153 2.56 6.37 6.14
N TYR A 154 1.73 6.52 5.10
CA TYR A 154 1.76 7.71 4.26
C TYR A 154 1.53 8.99 5.07
N PHE A 155 0.50 9.00 5.94
CA PHE A 155 0.23 10.17 6.79
C PHE A 155 1.30 10.41 7.85
N MET A 156 1.93 9.36 8.37
CA MET A 156 3.08 9.51 9.27
C MET A 156 4.27 10.17 8.56
N GLN A 157 4.56 9.78 7.33
CA GLN A 157 5.63 10.37 6.53
C GLN A 157 5.33 11.83 6.16
N VAL A 158 4.10 12.14 5.74
CA VAL A 158 3.68 13.52 5.43
C VAL A 158 3.66 14.40 6.68
N GLY A 159 3.32 13.83 7.85
CA GLY A 159 3.35 14.51 9.16
C GLY A 159 4.76 14.74 9.73
N GLY A 160 5.82 14.37 9.02
CA GLY A 160 7.21 14.58 9.44
C GLY A 160 7.78 13.54 10.39
N MET A 161 7.07 12.45 10.65
CA MET A 161 7.64 11.26 11.28
C MET A 161 8.44 10.48 10.22
N VAL A 162 9.75 10.70 10.20
CA VAL A 162 10.66 9.97 9.31
C VAL A 162 10.80 8.53 9.84
N LEU A 163 10.41 7.58 9.01
CA LEU A 163 10.61 6.14 9.23
C LEU A 163 11.82 5.65 8.47
#